data_176846970f15a4b8219e52f69e2bf024
#
_entry.id   176846970f15a4b8219e52f69e2bf024
#
_cell.length_a   1.000
_cell.length_b   1.000
_cell.length_c   1.000
_cell.angle_alpha   90.00
_cell.angle_beta   90.00
_cell.angle_gamma   90.00
#
_symmetry.space_group_name_H-M   'P 1'
#
loop_
_entity.id
_entity.type
_entity.pdbx_description
1 polymer ?
#
loop_
_entity_poly.entity_id
_entity_poly.type
_entity_poly.pdbx_seq_one_letter_code
_entity_poly.pdbx_strand_id
1 'polypeptide(L)'
;MVVGRADDVLNVAGHRIGSAEVESALVSHPSVAEAAVIGKPDELRGESIKGFVTLRVGNEPSDRMIADLQAHVRQELGPIAVPAEIEFAPTLPKTRSGKIMRRLLKAQELGLDPGDITTLED
;
A
#
# COMPACT_ATOMS: atom_id res chain seq x y z
N MET A 1 -7.79 23.05 -5.09
CA MET A 1 -7.58 22.20 -3.94
C MET A 1 -7.93 20.75 -4.27
N VAL A 2 -7.13 19.84 -3.85
CA VAL A 2 -7.38 18.44 -4.10
C VAL A 2 -8.20 17.85 -2.97
N VAL A 3 -9.25 17.19 -3.32
CA VAL A 3 -10.04 16.48 -2.34
C VAL A 3 -9.50 15.06 -2.29
N GLY A 4 -9.08 14.64 -1.12
CA GLY A 4 -8.59 13.28 -0.94
C GLY A 4 -9.71 12.29 -1.16
N ARG A 5 -9.39 11.18 -1.79
CA ARG A 5 -10.32 10.07 -1.91
C ARG A 5 -10.22 9.24 -0.64
N ALA A 6 -11.27 8.53 -0.31
CA ALA A 6 -11.24 7.64 0.85
C ALA A 6 -10.10 6.64 0.74
N ASP A 7 -9.73 6.23 -0.48
CA ASP A 7 -8.67 5.27 -0.72
C ASP A 7 -7.28 5.82 -0.45
N ASP A 8 -7.15 7.15 -0.38
CA ASP A 8 -5.86 7.79 -0.24
C ASP A 8 -5.52 8.12 1.20
N VAL A 9 -6.44 7.85 2.11
CA VAL A 9 -6.27 8.13 3.53
C VAL A 9 -6.53 6.87 4.33
N LEU A 10 -5.64 6.58 5.25
CA LEU A 10 -5.73 5.43 6.12
C LEU A 10 -6.05 5.92 7.53
N ASN A 11 -6.96 5.23 8.21
CA ASN A 11 -7.30 5.56 9.60
C ASN A 11 -6.83 4.42 10.48
N VAL A 12 -5.68 4.61 11.12
CA VAL A 12 -5.07 3.58 11.94
C VAL A 12 -5.01 4.10 13.37
N ALA A 13 -5.71 3.42 14.27
CA ALA A 13 -5.72 3.76 15.70
C ALA A 13 -6.07 5.24 15.93
N GLY A 14 -6.99 5.78 15.14
CA GLY A 14 -7.40 7.18 15.25
C GLY A 14 -6.51 8.16 14.53
N HIS A 15 -5.45 7.71 13.90
CA HIS A 15 -4.53 8.58 13.14
C HIS A 15 -4.86 8.50 11.65
N ARG A 16 -4.85 9.66 11.02
CA ARG A 16 -5.08 9.75 9.58
C ARG A 16 -3.72 9.79 8.88
N ILE A 17 -3.49 8.81 8.03
CA ILE A 17 -2.21 8.65 7.36
C ILE A 17 -2.45 8.63 5.85
N GLY A 18 -1.71 9.44 5.10
CA GLY A 18 -1.82 9.42 3.66
C GLY A 18 -1.18 8.17 3.09
N SER A 19 -1.90 7.45 2.23
CA SER A 19 -1.33 6.26 1.61
C SER A 19 -0.11 6.60 0.77
N ALA A 20 -0.08 7.76 0.12
CA ALA A 20 1.07 8.19 -0.66
C ALA A 20 2.33 8.36 0.21
N GLU A 21 2.16 8.76 1.46
CA GLU A 21 3.30 8.90 2.38
C GLU A 21 3.92 7.55 2.67
N VAL A 22 3.09 6.54 2.94
CA VAL A 22 3.58 5.20 3.22
C VAL A 22 4.22 4.59 1.97
N GLU A 23 3.60 4.81 0.82
CA GLU A 23 4.16 4.32 -0.44
C GLU A 23 5.52 4.94 -0.73
N SER A 24 5.66 6.25 -0.49
CA SER A 24 6.93 6.93 -0.68
C SER A 24 8.00 6.38 0.23
N ALA A 25 7.64 6.10 1.48
CA ALA A 25 8.59 5.52 2.42
C ALA A 25 9.05 4.14 1.95
N LEU A 26 8.12 3.31 1.45
CA LEU A 26 8.48 2.00 0.92
C LEU A 26 9.39 2.11 -0.29
N VAL A 27 9.05 2.99 -1.23
CA VAL A 27 9.82 3.16 -2.46
C VAL A 27 11.21 3.73 -2.18
N SER A 28 11.38 4.47 -1.09
CA SER A 28 12.70 4.98 -0.72
C SER A 28 13.67 3.87 -0.31
N HIS A 29 13.17 2.68 -0.03
CA HIS A 29 14.03 1.54 0.24
C HIS A 29 14.70 1.09 -1.06
N PRO A 30 16.01 0.83 -1.05
CA PRO A 30 16.74 0.54 -2.29
C PRO A 30 16.30 -0.73 -3.02
N SER A 31 15.64 -1.65 -2.32
CA SER A 31 15.18 -2.90 -2.95
C SER A 31 13.80 -2.79 -3.59
N VAL A 32 13.11 -1.67 -3.41
CA VAL A 32 11.72 -1.52 -3.86
C VAL A 32 11.66 -0.75 -5.16
N ALA A 33 10.98 -1.33 -6.17
CA ALA A 33 10.75 -0.65 -7.44
C ALA A 33 9.42 0.11 -7.41
N GLU A 34 8.38 -0.52 -6.87
CA GLU A 34 7.06 0.09 -6.77
C GLU A 34 6.41 -0.34 -5.49
N ALA A 35 5.49 0.47 -5.01
CA ALA A 35 4.73 0.12 -3.81
C ALA A 35 3.35 0.76 -3.86
N ALA A 36 2.39 0.07 -3.27
CA ALA A 36 1.03 0.58 -3.08
C ALA A 36 0.55 0.10 -1.73
N VAL A 37 -0.25 0.91 -1.04
CA VAL A 37 -0.81 0.51 0.23
C VAL A 37 -2.31 0.70 0.23
N ILE A 38 -3.00 -0.15 0.99
CA ILE A 38 -4.44 -0.06 1.17
C ILE A 38 -4.74 -0.19 2.66
N GLY A 39 -5.95 0.24 3.04
CA GLY A 39 -6.44 0.02 4.39
C GLY A 39 -7.35 -1.20 4.41
N LYS A 40 -7.18 -2.06 5.38
CA LYS A 40 -8.05 -3.21 5.61
C LYS A 40 -8.79 -3.02 6.92
N PRO A 41 -10.06 -3.41 7.00
CA PRO A 41 -10.79 -3.31 8.26
C PRO A 41 -10.07 -4.07 9.38
N ASP A 42 -10.00 -3.45 10.55
CA ASP A 42 -9.34 -4.03 11.70
C ASP A 42 -10.16 -3.67 12.94
N GLU A 43 -10.54 -4.67 13.72
CA GLU A 43 -11.42 -4.46 14.86
C GLU A 43 -10.80 -3.57 15.93
N LEU A 44 -9.49 -3.64 16.09
CA LEU A 44 -8.82 -2.90 17.15
C LEU A 44 -8.39 -1.51 16.71
N ARG A 45 -7.98 -1.36 15.47
CA ARG A 45 -7.38 -0.10 14.98
C ARG A 45 -8.29 0.70 14.06
N GLY A 46 -9.45 0.15 13.70
CA GLY A 46 -10.28 0.71 12.64
C GLY A 46 -9.82 0.23 11.28
N GLU A 47 -8.55 0.48 10.96
CA GLU A 47 -7.91 -0.06 9.76
C GLU A 47 -6.49 -0.50 10.08
N SER A 48 -6.02 -1.48 9.34
CA SER A 48 -4.61 -1.82 9.33
C SER A 48 -4.08 -1.58 7.92
N ILE A 49 -2.78 -1.42 7.82
CA ILE A 49 -2.16 -1.09 6.53
C ILE A 49 -1.62 -2.37 5.90
N LYS A 50 -1.99 -2.60 4.64
CA LYS A 50 -1.38 -3.66 3.84
C LYS A 50 -0.61 -3.03 2.69
N GLY A 51 0.67 -3.39 2.55
CA GLY A 51 1.50 -2.91 1.46
C GLY A 51 1.62 -3.97 0.37
N PHE A 52 1.64 -3.52 -0.87
CA PHE A 52 1.96 -4.34 -2.03
C PHE A 52 3.25 -3.79 -2.60
N VAL A 53 4.24 -4.65 -2.76
CA VAL A 53 5.59 -4.22 -3.14
C VAL A 53 6.08 -5.00 -4.34
N THR A 54 6.63 -4.29 -5.32
CA THR A 54 7.37 -4.90 -6.42
C THR A 54 8.84 -4.64 -6.17
N LEU A 55 9.62 -5.70 -6.06
CA LEU A 55 11.04 -5.58 -5.79
C LEU A 55 11.83 -5.33 -7.07
N ARG A 56 12.97 -4.67 -6.93
CA ARG A 56 13.88 -4.48 -8.06
C ARG A 56 14.52 -5.81 -8.44
N VAL A 57 14.96 -5.89 -9.69
CA VAL A 57 15.66 -7.07 -10.19
C VAL A 57 16.84 -7.41 -9.26
N GLY A 58 16.98 -8.68 -8.97
CA GLY A 58 18.06 -9.15 -8.10
C GLY A 58 17.67 -9.29 -6.64
N ASN A 59 16.46 -8.88 -6.29
CA ASN A 59 15.95 -9.02 -4.92
C ASN A 59 14.87 -10.07 -4.88
N GLU A 60 14.82 -10.85 -3.81
CA GLU A 60 13.83 -11.90 -3.67
C GLU A 60 12.94 -11.67 -2.46
N PRO A 61 11.65 -12.00 -2.58
CA PRO A 61 10.73 -11.90 -1.45
C PRO A 61 11.17 -12.83 -0.31
N SER A 62 11.05 -12.34 0.91
CA SER A 62 11.35 -13.14 2.09
C SER A 62 10.75 -12.47 3.31
N ASP A 63 10.64 -13.23 4.40
CA ASP A 63 10.18 -12.66 5.66
C ASP A 63 11.16 -11.61 6.17
N ARG A 64 12.43 -11.80 5.90
CA ARG A 64 13.45 -10.82 6.27
C ARG A 64 13.25 -9.51 5.51
N MET A 65 12.91 -9.61 4.24
CA MET A 65 12.63 -8.41 3.44
C MET A 65 11.41 -7.67 3.99
N ILE A 66 10.38 -8.41 4.40
CA ILE A 66 9.20 -7.80 5.01
C ILE A 66 9.61 -7.03 6.27
N ALA A 67 10.41 -7.67 7.12
CA ALA A 67 10.86 -7.02 8.35
C ALA A 67 11.69 -5.78 8.06
N ASP A 68 12.57 -5.84 7.06
CA ASP A 68 13.37 -4.71 6.66
C ASP A 68 12.52 -3.54 6.18
N LEU A 69 11.50 -3.83 5.38
CA LEU A 69 10.61 -2.79 4.87
C LEU A 69 9.78 -2.18 5.99
N GLN A 70 9.30 -3.01 6.91
CA GLN A 70 8.56 -2.51 8.06
C GLN A 70 9.43 -1.60 8.92
N ALA A 71 10.66 -2.01 9.18
CA ALA A 71 11.59 -1.19 9.96
C ALA A 71 11.90 0.12 9.24
N HIS A 72 12.04 0.07 7.93
CA HIS A 72 12.32 1.26 7.14
C HIS A 72 11.17 2.27 7.23
N VAL A 73 9.93 1.83 7.07
CA VAL A 73 8.77 2.72 7.20
C VAL A 73 8.68 3.28 8.60
N ARG A 74 8.95 2.45 9.60
CA ARG A 74 8.90 2.90 10.98
C ARG A 74 9.91 4.02 11.23
N GLN A 75 11.09 3.89 10.64
CA GLN A 75 12.13 4.91 10.79
C GLN A 75 11.74 6.21 10.08
N GLU A 76 11.07 6.11 8.94
CA GLU A 76 10.70 7.28 8.15
C GLU A 76 9.45 7.98 8.67
N LEU A 77 8.45 7.22 9.08
CA LEU A 77 7.13 7.78 9.40
C LEU A 77 6.64 7.47 10.81
N GLY A 78 7.32 6.57 11.52
CA GLY A 78 6.89 6.19 12.86
C GLY A 78 6.08 4.89 12.87
N PRO A 79 5.80 4.37 14.08
CA PRO A 79 5.21 3.03 14.20
C PRO A 79 3.76 2.91 13.71
N ILE A 80 3.00 3.99 13.72
CA ILE A 80 1.60 3.92 13.29
C ILE A 80 1.48 3.66 11.79
N ALA A 81 2.45 4.14 11.01
CA ALA A 81 2.41 4.02 9.55
C ALA A 81 2.97 2.69 9.03
N VAL A 82 3.47 1.84 9.91
CA VAL A 82 4.09 0.58 9.48
C VAL A 82 3.03 -0.36 8.94
N PRO A 83 3.22 -0.90 7.71
CA PRO A 83 2.28 -1.89 7.19
C PRO A 83 2.28 -3.15 8.06
N ALA A 84 1.09 -3.59 8.45
CA ALA A 84 0.95 -4.82 9.23
C ALA A 84 1.21 -6.03 8.36
N GLU A 85 0.94 -5.91 7.05
CA GLU A 85 1.18 -6.98 6.09
C GLU A 85 1.87 -6.39 4.88
N ILE A 86 2.74 -7.18 4.25
CA ILE A 86 3.36 -6.82 2.99
C ILE A 86 3.27 -8.01 2.06
N GLU A 87 2.74 -7.79 0.88
CA GLU A 87 2.65 -8.82 -0.16
C GLU A 87 3.52 -8.40 -1.33
N PHE A 88 4.31 -9.32 -1.83
CA PHE A 88 5.17 -9.06 -2.99
C PHE A 88 4.46 -9.47 -4.26
N ALA A 89 4.57 -8.63 -5.29
CA ALA A 89 3.97 -8.88 -6.57
C ALA A 89 4.96 -8.49 -7.67
N PRO A 90 4.95 -9.22 -8.80
CA PRO A 90 5.87 -8.90 -9.90
C PRO A 90 5.53 -7.57 -10.56
N THR A 91 4.28 -7.14 -10.47
CA THR A 91 3.83 -5.87 -11.01
C THR A 91 2.57 -5.46 -10.27
N LEU A 92 2.27 -4.16 -10.28
CA LEU A 92 1.06 -3.64 -9.67
C LEU A 92 0.12 -3.14 -10.78
N PRO A 93 -1.21 -3.31 -10.59
CA PRO A 93 -2.16 -2.82 -11.60
C PRO A 93 -2.10 -1.31 -11.71
N LYS A 94 -2.13 -0.82 -12.93
CA LYS A 94 -2.03 0.61 -13.20
C LYS A 94 -3.07 1.03 -14.23
N THR A 95 -3.46 2.30 -14.17
CA THR A 95 -4.28 2.89 -15.20
C THR A 95 -3.44 3.14 -16.44
N ARG A 96 -4.05 3.59 -17.52
CA ARG A 96 -3.33 3.92 -18.75
C ARG A 96 -2.31 5.03 -18.53
N SER A 97 -2.58 5.93 -17.60
CA SER A 97 -1.66 7.01 -17.27
C SER A 97 -0.53 6.59 -16.33
N GLY A 98 -0.52 5.34 -15.91
CA GLY A 98 0.53 4.82 -15.04
C GLY A 98 0.26 4.93 -13.56
N LYS A 99 -0.92 5.35 -13.17
CA LYS A 99 -1.30 5.41 -11.76
C LYS A 99 -1.61 4.03 -11.22
N ILE A 100 -1.12 3.75 -10.03
CA ILE A 100 -1.43 2.48 -9.37
C ILE A 100 -2.88 2.46 -8.96
N MET A 101 -3.56 1.34 -9.23
CA MET A 101 -4.98 1.19 -8.94
C MET A 101 -5.19 0.61 -7.55
N ARG A 102 -5.08 1.47 -6.54
CA ARG A 102 -5.28 1.02 -5.14
C ARG A 102 -6.64 0.40 -4.90
N ARG A 103 -7.68 0.93 -5.54
CA ARG A 103 -9.03 0.40 -5.36
C ARG A 103 -9.16 -1.01 -5.88
N LEU A 104 -8.47 -1.32 -6.97
CA LEU A 104 -8.47 -2.69 -7.49
C LEU A 104 -7.77 -3.62 -6.52
N LEU A 105 -6.62 -3.20 -5.99
CA LEU A 105 -5.90 -4.00 -5.01
C LEU A 105 -6.76 -4.23 -3.77
N LYS A 106 -7.43 -3.19 -3.30
CA LYS A 106 -8.29 -3.29 -2.13
C LYS A 106 -9.47 -4.22 -2.39
N ALA A 107 -10.08 -4.10 -3.56
CA ALA A 107 -11.21 -4.96 -3.92
C ALA A 107 -10.80 -6.42 -3.97
N GLN A 108 -9.64 -6.71 -4.56
CA GLN A 108 -9.13 -8.08 -4.61
C GLN A 108 -8.84 -8.63 -3.22
N GLU A 109 -8.25 -7.80 -2.37
CA GLU A 109 -7.90 -8.22 -1.02
C GLU A 109 -9.13 -8.50 -0.16
N LEU A 110 -10.18 -7.70 -0.32
CA LEU A 110 -11.38 -7.82 0.49
C LEU A 110 -12.45 -8.70 -0.14
N GLY A 111 -12.19 -9.25 -1.32
CA GLY A 111 -13.14 -10.08 -2.02
C GLY A 111 -14.31 -9.32 -2.62
N LEU A 112 -14.13 -8.02 -2.88
CA LEU A 112 -15.16 -7.20 -3.48
C LEU A 112 -15.22 -7.39 -4.98
N ASP A 113 -16.35 -7.00 -5.59
CA ASP A 113 -16.53 -7.15 -7.02
C ASP A 113 -15.63 -6.17 -7.79
N PRO A 114 -14.67 -6.67 -8.55
CA PRO A 114 -13.79 -5.79 -9.32
C PRO A 114 -14.49 -5.11 -10.48
N GLY A 115 -15.71 -5.52 -10.83
CA GLY A 115 -16.47 -4.89 -11.90
C GLY A 115 -16.71 -3.40 -11.68
N ASP A 116 -16.82 -3.02 -10.41
CA ASP A 116 -17.05 -1.61 -10.06
C ASP A 116 -15.85 -0.74 -10.32
N ILE A 117 -14.71 -1.34 -10.60
CA ILE A 117 -13.46 -0.62 -10.72
C ILE A 117 -13.10 -0.33 -12.16
N THR A 118 -13.71 -1.03 -13.10
CA THR A 118 -13.37 -0.84 -14.51
C THR A 118 -13.61 0.58 -14.99
N THR A 119 -14.56 1.26 -14.38
CA THR A 119 -14.86 2.65 -14.76
C THR A 119 -13.80 3.63 -14.26
N LEU A 120 -12.88 3.19 -13.42
CA LEU A 120 -11.83 4.03 -12.88
C LEU A 120 -10.61 4.12 -13.79
N GLU A 121 -10.55 3.28 -14.79
CA GLU A 121 -9.51 3.41 -15.79
C GLU A 121 -9.84 4.63 -16.61
N ASP A 122 -9.07 5.64 -16.43
CA ASP A 122 -9.35 6.86 -17.12
C ASP A 122 -9.36 6.86 -18.59
#